data_4975c4fcf6090b81ab28514b2d4bdd98
#
_entry.id   4975c4fcf6090b81ab28514b2d4bdd98
#
_cell.length_a   1.000
_cell.length_b   1.000
_cell.length_c   1.000
_cell.angle_alpha   90.00
_cell.angle_beta   90.00
_cell.angle_gamma   90.00
#
_symmetry.space_group_name_H-M   'P 1'
#
loop_
_entity.id
_entity.type
_entity.pdbx_description
1 polymer ?
#
loop_
_entity_poly.entity_id
_entity_poly.type
_entity_poly.pdbx_seq_one_letter_code
_entity_poly.pdbx_strand_id
1 'polypeptide(L)'
;GDERIYLSSADVMTRNMIKRVEILFPVENKTIGKRLVDYMNLQLSDNEKGRYQDENGVYHYVKNNLSPLNSQVYLMQKAIKYGQELKKQTAQPTGQPVRSKRGGSWMSRLKESFRR
;
A
#
# COMPACT_ATOMS: atom_id res chain seq x y z
N GLY A 1 19.36 -11.49 11.73
CA GLY A 1 18.13 -11.89 12.42
C GLY A 1 16.95 -11.96 11.46
N ASP A 2 15.87 -12.60 11.87
CA ASP A 2 14.66 -12.67 11.04
C ASP A 2 13.98 -11.30 11.02
N GLU A 3 13.76 -10.77 9.84
CA GLU A 3 12.94 -9.57 9.66
C GLU A 3 11.46 -9.93 9.85
N ARG A 4 10.86 -9.36 10.88
CA ARG A 4 9.43 -9.49 11.16
C ARG A 4 8.77 -8.14 11.03
N ILE A 5 7.74 -8.07 10.20
CA ILE A 5 7.04 -6.83 9.89
C ILE A 5 5.65 -6.90 10.49
N TYR A 6 5.30 -5.84 11.21
CA TYR A 6 3.98 -5.65 11.80
C TYR A 6 3.40 -4.33 11.33
N LEU A 7 2.10 -4.31 11.09
CA LEU A 7 1.34 -3.08 10.88
C LEU A 7 0.45 -2.83 12.10
N SER A 8 0.31 -1.57 12.46
CA SER A 8 -0.51 -1.15 13.60
C SER A 8 -1.40 0.03 13.25
N SER A 9 -2.56 0.11 13.91
CA SER A 9 -3.40 1.29 13.89
C SER A 9 -2.94 2.36 14.89
N ALA A 10 -2.05 2.01 15.83
CA ALA A 10 -1.52 2.91 16.84
C ALA A 10 -0.40 3.79 16.28
N ASP A 11 -0.45 5.08 16.57
CA ASP A 11 0.71 5.96 16.56
C ASP A 11 1.32 6.04 17.98
N VAL A 12 2.55 6.55 18.09
CA VAL A 12 3.27 6.63 19.38
C VAL A 12 2.80 7.84 20.19
N MET A 13 1.50 7.88 20.50
CA MET A 13 0.88 8.91 21.32
C MET A 13 0.32 8.30 22.60
N THR A 14 0.44 9.03 23.73
CA THR A 14 -0.04 8.58 25.04
C THR A 14 -1.48 8.09 25.02
N ARG A 15 -2.39 8.78 24.30
CA ARG A 15 -3.80 8.37 24.17
C ARG A 15 -3.98 7.00 23.51
N ASN A 16 -3.15 6.67 22.50
CA ASN A 16 -3.24 5.39 21.80
C ASN A 16 -2.71 4.26 22.68
N MET A 17 -1.62 4.52 23.42
CA MET A 17 -0.96 3.52 24.26
C MET A 17 -1.71 3.21 25.57
N ILE A 18 -2.53 4.15 26.10
CA ILE A 18 -3.15 4.01 27.41
C ILE A 18 -4.69 3.98 27.35
N LYS A 19 -5.32 4.69 26.40
CA LYS A 19 -6.78 4.92 26.41
C LYS A 19 -7.53 4.30 25.24
N ARG A 20 -6.84 3.65 24.29
CA ARG A 20 -7.44 3.06 23.10
C ARG A 20 -7.16 1.57 23.01
N VAL A 21 -8.06 0.86 22.34
CA VAL A 21 -7.79 -0.48 21.85
C VAL A 21 -7.27 -0.34 20.42
N GLU A 22 -6.05 -0.81 20.21
CA GLU A 22 -5.36 -0.72 18.92
C GLU A 22 -5.10 -2.12 18.38
N ILE A 23 -4.96 -2.19 17.06
CA ILE A 23 -4.69 -3.47 16.38
C ILE A 23 -3.23 -3.50 15.95
N LEU A 24 -2.58 -4.62 16.23
CA LEU A 24 -1.25 -4.96 15.72
C LEU A 24 -1.34 -6.32 15.04
N PHE A 25 -0.87 -6.43 13.80
CA PHE A 25 -0.89 -7.72 13.10
C PHE A 25 0.39 -7.94 12.28
N PRO A 26 0.85 -9.20 12.15
CA PRO A 26 2.03 -9.54 11.37
C PRO A 26 1.72 -9.50 9.87
N VAL A 27 2.73 -9.13 9.07
CA VAL A 27 2.71 -9.24 7.61
C VAL A 27 3.42 -10.52 7.21
N GLU A 28 2.67 -11.60 7.01
CA GLU A 28 3.23 -12.92 6.69
C GLU A 28 3.63 -13.08 5.22
N ASN A 29 2.98 -12.32 4.33
CA ASN A 29 3.30 -12.37 2.91
C ASN A 29 4.66 -11.70 2.63
N LYS A 30 5.64 -12.51 2.25
CA LYS A 30 7.03 -12.05 2.00
C LYS A 30 7.13 -10.95 0.93
N THR A 31 6.29 -11.01 -0.12
CA THR A 31 6.30 -9.98 -1.18
C THR A 31 5.79 -8.64 -0.67
N ILE A 32 4.73 -8.65 0.12
CA ILE A 32 4.20 -7.43 0.76
C ILE A 32 5.22 -6.92 1.79
N GLY A 33 5.79 -7.81 2.60
CA GLY A 33 6.81 -7.47 3.57
C GLY A 33 7.99 -6.76 2.91
N LYS A 34 8.56 -7.33 1.86
CA LYS A 34 9.65 -6.69 1.11
C LYS A 34 9.27 -5.29 0.60
N ARG A 35 8.07 -5.11 0.06
CA ARG A 35 7.61 -3.79 -0.40
C ARG A 35 7.55 -2.77 0.73
N LEU A 36 7.15 -3.17 1.94
CA LEU A 36 7.11 -2.30 3.11
C LEU A 36 8.52 -1.90 3.57
N VAL A 37 9.45 -2.86 3.57
CA VAL A 37 10.87 -2.56 3.87
C VAL A 37 11.46 -1.61 2.83
N ASP A 38 11.23 -1.87 1.53
CA ASP A 38 11.69 -0.99 0.45
C ASP A 38 11.11 0.43 0.59
N TYR A 39 9.83 0.54 1.01
CA TYR A 39 9.16 1.81 1.27
C TYR A 39 9.80 2.57 2.44
N MET A 40 10.08 1.89 3.54
CA MET A 40 10.75 2.47 4.71
C MET A 40 12.17 2.92 4.38
N ASN A 41 12.93 2.09 3.68
CA ASN A 41 14.29 2.43 3.26
C ASN A 41 14.32 3.64 2.33
N LEU A 42 13.34 3.77 1.42
CA LEU A 42 13.20 4.95 0.57
C LEU A 42 12.97 6.22 1.39
N GLN A 43 12.10 6.17 2.41
CA GLN A 43 11.86 7.31 3.29
C GLN A 43 13.10 7.69 4.11
N LEU A 44 13.82 6.69 4.63
CA LEU A 44 15.06 6.91 5.38
C LEU A 44 16.20 7.47 4.50
N SER A 45 16.13 7.24 3.19
CA SER A 45 17.10 7.76 2.23
C SER A 45 16.79 9.19 1.74
N ASP A 46 15.67 9.78 2.17
CA ASP A 46 15.29 11.15 1.78
C ASP A 46 16.28 12.16 2.32
N ASN A 47 17.00 12.82 1.42
CA ASN A 47 18.01 13.83 1.76
C ASN A 47 17.59 15.27 1.40
N GLU A 48 16.34 15.45 0.89
CA GLU A 48 15.77 16.78 0.66
C GLU A 48 14.84 17.21 1.79
N LYS A 49 13.99 16.30 2.28
CA LYS A 49 13.01 16.56 3.33
C LYS A 49 13.35 15.86 4.64
N GLY A 50 14.21 14.84 4.58
CA GLY A 50 14.64 14.08 5.73
C GLY A 50 15.27 14.94 6.80
N ARG A 51 14.99 14.62 8.05
CA ARG A 51 15.60 15.27 9.22
C ARG A 51 16.01 14.20 10.22
N TYR A 52 17.13 14.46 10.87
CA TYR A 52 17.53 13.67 12.02
C TYR A 52 17.51 14.55 13.28
N GLN A 53 17.28 13.93 14.41
CA GLN A 53 17.33 14.58 15.72
C GLN A 53 18.69 14.31 16.36
N ASP A 54 19.34 15.33 16.87
CA ASP A 54 20.59 15.18 17.62
C ASP A 54 20.31 14.82 19.10
N GLU A 55 21.40 14.64 19.87
CA GLU A 55 21.36 14.31 21.29
C GLU A 55 20.69 15.36 22.17
N ASN A 56 20.60 16.60 21.69
CA ASN A 56 19.96 17.71 22.39
C ASN A 56 18.48 17.87 22.00
N GLY A 57 17.97 17.01 21.12
CA GLY A 57 16.60 17.08 20.62
C GLY A 57 16.38 18.07 19.49
N VAL A 58 17.43 18.64 18.91
CA VAL A 58 17.33 19.60 17.80
C VAL A 58 17.28 18.86 16.46
N TYR A 59 16.36 19.30 15.58
CA TYR A 59 16.19 18.70 14.26
C TYR A 59 17.04 19.38 13.20
N HIS A 60 17.81 18.58 12.47
CA HIS A 60 18.68 19.02 11.38
C HIS A 60 18.26 18.38 10.06
N TYR A 61 18.46 19.09 8.95
CA TYR A 61 18.29 18.49 7.63
C TYR A 61 19.40 17.46 7.35
N VAL A 62 19.01 16.35 6.73
CA VAL A 62 19.98 15.37 6.22
C VAL A 62 20.76 16.02 5.08
N LYS A 63 22.06 16.22 5.27
CA LYS A 63 22.95 16.71 4.23
C LYS A 63 23.96 15.61 3.92
N ASN A 64 23.98 15.16 2.68
CA ASN A 64 24.98 14.21 2.18
C ASN A 64 25.35 14.59 0.73
N ASN A 65 26.41 13.96 0.21
CA ASN A 65 26.89 14.21 -1.16
C ASN A 65 26.21 13.31 -2.21
N LEU A 66 25.07 12.67 -1.84
CA LEU A 66 24.30 11.83 -2.75
C LEU A 66 23.38 12.67 -3.63
N SER A 67 22.91 12.08 -4.71
CA SER A 67 21.89 12.72 -5.56
C SER A 67 20.66 13.10 -4.75
N PRO A 68 20.06 14.27 -5.00
CA PRO A 68 18.86 14.72 -4.30
C PRO A 68 17.72 13.69 -4.44
N LEU A 69 17.16 13.29 -3.31
CA LEU A 69 16.05 12.36 -3.24
C LEU A 69 14.95 12.91 -2.32
N ASN A 70 13.79 13.19 -2.91
CA ASN A 70 12.57 13.49 -2.20
C ASN A 70 11.65 12.25 -2.28
N SER A 71 11.49 11.55 -1.19
CA SER A 71 10.76 10.29 -1.14
C SER A 71 9.29 10.43 -1.54
N GLN A 72 8.65 11.55 -1.17
CA GLN A 72 7.24 11.82 -1.50
C GLN A 72 7.06 12.04 -3.00
N VAL A 73 7.92 12.87 -3.61
CA VAL A 73 7.89 13.13 -5.06
C VAL A 73 8.17 11.85 -5.84
N TYR A 74 9.16 11.07 -5.40
CA TYR A 74 9.48 9.79 -6.02
C TYR A 74 8.29 8.82 -5.99
N LEU A 75 7.64 8.66 -4.84
CA LEU A 75 6.48 7.77 -4.68
C LEU A 75 5.28 8.24 -5.52
N MET A 76 5.05 9.54 -5.58
CA MET A 76 3.99 10.12 -6.43
C MET A 76 4.24 9.81 -7.91
N GLN A 77 5.46 10.05 -8.40
CA GLN A 77 5.81 9.76 -9.80
C GLN A 77 5.68 8.27 -10.12
N LYS A 78 6.13 7.40 -9.20
CA LYS A 78 5.99 5.94 -9.32
C LYS A 78 4.53 5.52 -9.40
N ALA A 79 3.65 6.09 -8.58
CA ALA A 79 2.22 5.80 -8.60
C ALA A 79 1.55 6.26 -9.91
N ILE A 80 1.89 7.45 -10.40
CA ILE A 80 1.39 7.97 -11.69
C ILE A 80 1.81 7.03 -12.82
N LYS A 81 3.10 6.66 -12.89
CA LYS A 81 3.62 5.75 -13.91
C LYS A 81 2.89 4.41 -13.90
N TYR A 82 2.73 3.82 -12.72
CA TYR A 82 2.01 2.56 -12.56
C TYR A 82 0.54 2.67 -13.04
N GLY A 83 -0.15 3.75 -12.68
CA GLY A 83 -1.51 4.00 -13.14
C GLY A 83 -1.63 4.16 -14.67
N GLN A 84 -0.62 4.75 -15.31
CA GLN A 84 -0.57 4.87 -16.77
C GLN A 84 -0.32 3.50 -17.45
N GLU A 85 0.54 2.68 -16.87
CA GLU A 85 0.80 1.31 -17.37
C GLU A 85 -0.45 0.43 -17.28
N LEU A 86 -1.18 0.48 -16.17
CA LEU A 86 -2.46 -0.23 -16.01
C LEU A 86 -3.49 0.22 -17.07
N LYS A 87 -3.62 1.51 -17.32
CA LYS A 87 -4.54 2.03 -18.35
C LYS A 87 -4.17 1.53 -19.75
N LYS A 88 -2.88 1.44 -20.08
CA LYS A 88 -2.42 0.88 -21.36
C LYS A 88 -2.74 -0.62 -21.49
N GLN A 89 -2.61 -1.38 -20.42
CA GLN A 89 -2.94 -2.82 -20.41
C GLN A 89 -4.45 -3.06 -20.57
N THR A 90 -5.28 -2.25 -19.92
CA THR A 90 -6.75 -2.36 -20.04
C THR A 90 -7.30 -1.79 -21.34
N ALA A 91 -6.57 -0.90 -22.01
CA ALA A 91 -6.95 -0.34 -23.31
C ALA A 91 -6.63 -1.24 -24.51
N GLN A 92 -5.86 -2.34 -24.32
CA GLN A 92 -5.72 -3.35 -25.38
C GLN A 92 -7.04 -4.12 -25.48
N PRO A 93 -7.75 -4.09 -26.62
CA PRO A 93 -8.96 -4.87 -26.78
C PRO A 93 -8.56 -6.36 -26.68
N THR A 94 -8.96 -7.00 -25.60
CA THR A 94 -8.99 -8.45 -25.54
C THR A 94 -9.98 -8.91 -26.61
N GLY A 95 -9.44 -9.22 -27.78
CA GLY A 95 -10.22 -9.66 -28.95
C GLY A 95 -10.79 -11.06 -28.73
N GLN A 96 -11.74 -11.18 -27.83
CA GLN A 96 -12.76 -12.21 -27.85
C GLN A 96 -13.96 -11.68 -27.07
N PRO A 97 -15.15 -11.54 -27.69
CA PRO A 97 -16.36 -11.30 -26.93
C PRO A 97 -16.57 -12.53 -26.05
N VAL A 98 -16.45 -12.35 -24.74
CA VAL A 98 -16.93 -13.35 -23.79
C VAL A 98 -18.42 -13.52 -24.07
N ARG A 99 -18.72 -14.61 -24.77
CA ARG A 99 -20.10 -15.05 -25.06
C ARG A 99 -20.71 -15.35 -23.68
N SER A 100 -21.34 -14.33 -23.11
CA SER A 100 -22.12 -14.46 -21.89
C SER A 100 -23.14 -15.59 -22.18
N LYS A 101 -22.89 -16.77 -21.62
CA LYS A 101 -23.93 -17.77 -21.46
C LYS A 101 -24.98 -17.09 -20.58
N ARG A 102 -26.07 -16.61 -21.19
CA ARG A 102 -27.25 -16.18 -20.47
C ARG A 102 -27.71 -17.34 -19.60
N GLY A 103 -27.16 -17.40 -18.39
CA GLY A 103 -27.71 -18.23 -17.34
C GLY A 103 -29.09 -17.70 -17.04
N GLY A 104 -30.09 -18.59 -17.16
CA GLY A 104 -31.49 -18.24 -16.94
C GLY A 104 -31.64 -17.45 -15.63
N SER A 105 -32.49 -16.43 -15.71
CA SER A 105 -32.76 -15.50 -14.61
C SER A 105 -33.02 -16.30 -13.32
N TRP A 106 -32.34 -15.95 -12.22
CA TRP A 106 -32.56 -16.54 -10.89
C TRP A 106 -34.02 -16.50 -10.46
N MET A 107 -34.81 -15.55 -11.00
CA MET A 107 -36.27 -15.49 -10.79
C MET A 107 -37.03 -16.64 -11.43
N SER A 108 -36.55 -17.30 -12.49
CA SER A 108 -37.21 -18.46 -13.05
C SER A 108 -37.08 -19.71 -12.15
N ARG A 109 -35.93 -19.81 -11.44
CA ARG A 109 -35.73 -20.92 -10.46
C ARG A 109 -36.55 -20.74 -9.18
N LEU A 110 -36.84 -19.52 -8.77
CA LEU A 110 -37.71 -19.25 -7.62
C LEU A 110 -39.17 -19.62 -7.90
N LYS A 111 -39.66 -19.42 -9.13
CA LYS A 111 -41.04 -19.77 -9.52
C LYS A 111 -41.30 -21.29 -9.54
N GLU A 112 -40.29 -22.10 -9.83
CA GLU A 112 -40.42 -23.56 -9.78
C GLU A 112 -40.48 -24.12 -8.34
N SER A 113 -39.81 -23.45 -7.38
CA SER A 113 -39.78 -23.88 -5.99
C SER A 113 -41.08 -23.65 -5.22
N PHE A 114 -41.97 -22.77 -5.70
CA PHE A 114 -43.26 -22.45 -5.07
C PHE A 114 -44.46 -23.19 -5.73
N ARG A 115 -44.21 -24.17 -6.58
CA ARG A 115 -45.28 -24.95 -7.27
C ARG A 115 -45.42 -26.39 -6.79
N ARG A 116 -44.93 -26.67 -5.58
CA ARG A 116 -45.17 -27.95 -4.92
C ARG A 116 -45.92 -27.75 -3.61
#